data_474baf92b607a25502a5a1ba5ac27ad6
#
_entry.id   474baf92b607a25502a5a1ba5ac27ad6
#
_cell.length_a   1.000
_cell.length_b   1.000
_cell.length_c   1.000
_cell.angle_alpha   90.00
_cell.angle_beta   90.00
_cell.angle_gamma   90.00
#
_symmetry.space_group_name_H-M   'P 1'
#
loop_
_entity.id
_entity.type
_entity.pdbx_description
1 polymer ?
#
loop_
_entity_poly.entity_id
_entity_poly.type
_entity_poly.pdbx_seq_one_letter_code
_entity_poly.pdbx_strand_id
1 'polypeptide(L)'
;QGGEGQHRACLGNLIMTSDVLTFVTASLARITLNRPEALHALNTHMCRNMAQALLSWRDDSSVRAVVIDHMDGTRGFCAGGDIRMIAESGKGDGRAARDFFFTEYRLNHLLFTYPKPVIAIMDGVTMGGGVGISMPARFRIATERTTYAMPETGIGLFPDVGGGWYLPRKPGQVGMWLALTGARLKAADCIAAGVATHYVDSSKLT
;
A
#
# COMPACT_ATOMS: atom_id res chain seq x y z
N GLN A 1 4.75 -55.88 0.05
CA GLN A 1 3.39 -55.39 -0.21
C GLN A 1 3.11 -54.38 0.89
N GLY A 2 3.20 -53.10 0.71
CA GLY A 2 2.49 -52.24 -0.21
C GLY A 2 1.74 -51.28 0.66
N GLY A 3 2.05 -50.00 0.59
CA GLY A 3 1.27 -49.01 1.33
C GLY A 3 1.95 -47.64 1.35
N GLU A 4 2.29 -47.07 0.20
CA GLU A 4 2.56 -45.64 0.08
C GLU A 4 1.24 -44.88 0.24
N GLY A 5 1.03 -44.30 1.43
CA GLY A 5 -0.08 -43.44 1.76
C GLY A 5 0.24 -41.99 1.37
N GLN A 6 -0.36 -41.57 0.31
CA GLN A 6 -0.33 -40.23 -0.28
C GLN A 6 -0.77 -39.17 0.73
N HIS A 7 0.15 -38.31 1.19
CA HIS A 7 -0.17 -36.96 1.65
C HIS A 7 -0.20 -36.01 0.43
N ARG A 8 -1.22 -36.12 -0.39
CA ARG A 8 -1.63 -35.02 -1.26
C ARG A 8 -2.41 -34.03 -0.40
N ALA A 9 -1.72 -33.00 0.05
CA ALA A 9 -2.38 -31.79 0.53
C ALA A 9 -3.30 -31.28 -0.60
N CYS A 10 -4.59 -31.23 -0.33
CA CYS A 10 -5.59 -30.58 -1.17
C CYS A 10 -5.29 -29.08 -1.22
N LEU A 11 -4.46 -28.66 -2.17
CA LEU A 11 -4.50 -27.31 -2.69
C LEU A 11 -5.78 -27.21 -3.53
N GLY A 12 -6.88 -26.88 -2.86
CA GLY A 12 -8.12 -26.52 -3.53
C GLY A 12 -7.83 -25.41 -4.53
N ASN A 13 -8.39 -25.51 -5.72
CA ASN A 13 -8.35 -24.50 -6.77
C ASN A 13 -8.82 -23.14 -6.22
N LEU A 14 -7.89 -22.37 -5.66
CA LEU A 14 -8.12 -20.95 -5.40
C LEU A 14 -8.01 -20.28 -6.76
N ILE A 15 -9.15 -20.00 -7.38
CA ILE A 15 -9.22 -19.04 -8.49
C ILE A 15 -8.87 -17.69 -7.85
N MET A 16 -7.59 -17.30 -7.96
CA MET A 16 -7.04 -16.08 -7.41
C MET A 16 -7.51 -14.89 -8.26
N THR A 17 -8.73 -14.43 -8.02
CA THR A 17 -9.30 -13.24 -8.67
C THR A 17 -9.32 -12.02 -7.74
N SER A 18 -8.66 -12.10 -6.57
CA SER A 18 -8.66 -11.00 -5.63
C SER A 18 -7.47 -10.06 -5.87
N ASP A 19 -7.75 -8.77 -6.04
CA ASP A 19 -6.74 -7.70 -6.16
C ASP A 19 -5.94 -7.50 -4.85
N VAL A 20 -6.37 -8.14 -3.76
CA VAL A 20 -5.70 -8.12 -2.44
C VAL A 20 -5.70 -9.52 -1.88
N LEU A 21 -4.53 -10.02 -1.55
CA LEU A 21 -4.35 -11.31 -0.89
C LEU A 21 -4.06 -11.07 0.60
N THR A 22 -4.66 -11.87 1.45
CA THR A 22 -4.46 -11.77 2.89
C THR A 22 -4.22 -13.13 3.50
N PHE A 23 -3.21 -13.23 4.38
CA PHE A 23 -2.94 -14.44 5.13
C PHE A 23 -2.23 -14.14 6.44
N VAL A 24 -2.22 -15.09 7.34
CA VAL A 24 -1.49 -15.03 8.61
C VAL A 24 -0.55 -16.23 8.69
N THR A 25 0.72 -15.96 8.94
CA THR A 25 1.73 -16.99 9.18
C THR A 25 2.38 -16.74 10.54
N ALA A 26 2.29 -17.70 11.43
CA ALA A 26 2.69 -17.53 12.84
C ALA A 26 1.96 -16.33 13.46
N SER A 27 2.67 -15.27 13.82
CA SER A 27 2.10 -14.05 14.41
C SER A 27 2.15 -12.83 13.48
N LEU A 28 2.45 -13.04 12.20
CA LEU A 28 2.56 -12.00 11.19
C LEU A 28 1.39 -12.10 10.19
N ALA A 29 0.56 -11.08 10.15
CA ALA A 29 -0.45 -10.92 9.11
C ALA A 29 0.16 -10.20 7.91
N ARG A 30 -0.25 -10.57 6.70
CA ARG A 30 0.24 -9.97 5.46
C ARG A 30 -0.92 -9.58 4.55
N ILE A 31 -0.81 -8.39 3.99
CA ILE A 31 -1.66 -7.87 2.92
C ILE A 31 -0.77 -7.70 1.69
N THR A 32 -1.04 -8.48 0.66
CA THR A 32 -0.29 -8.40 -0.60
C THR A 32 -1.17 -7.82 -1.69
N LEU A 33 -0.76 -6.69 -2.27
CA LEU A 33 -1.44 -6.06 -3.39
C LEU A 33 -1.22 -6.90 -4.65
N ASN A 34 -2.29 -7.27 -5.34
CA ASN A 34 -2.28 -8.22 -6.43
C ASN A 34 -3.06 -7.72 -7.65
N ARG A 35 -2.70 -6.53 -8.16
CA ARG A 35 -3.27 -5.93 -9.36
C ARG A 35 -2.15 -5.43 -10.27
N PRO A 36 -1.31 -6.34 -10.82
CA PRO A 36 -0.07 -5.99 -11.53
C PRO A 36 -0.31 -5.17 -12.81
N GLU A 37 -1.41 -5.38 -13.52
CA GLU A 37 -1.78 -4.69 -14.75
C GLU A 37 -2.01 -3.18 -14.55
N ALA A 38 -2.33 -2.76 -13.32
CA ALA A 38 -2.52 -1.36 -12.93
C ALA A 38 -1.44 -0.86 -11.95
N LEU A 39 -0.29 -1.53 -11.86
CA LEU A 39 0.75 -1.24 -10.86
C LEU A 39 0.16 -1.14 -9.45
N HIS A 40 -0.75 -2.03 -9.13
CA HIS A 40 -1.46 -2.11 -7.85
C HIS A 40 -2.21 -0.83 -7.43
N ALA A 41 -2.65 -0.02 -8.42
CA ALA A 41 -3.49 1.14 -8.14
C ALA A 41 -4.76 0.72 -7.39
N LEU A 42 -5.06 1.45 -6.31
CA LEU A 42 -6.17 1.14 -5.41
C LEU A 42 -7.52 1.40 -6.07
N ASN A 43 -8.44 0.47 -5.88
CA ASN A 43 -9.85 0.65 -6.14
C ASN A 43 -10.66 0.50 -4.85
N THR A 44 -11.95 0.82 -4.90
CA THR A 44 -12.84 0.76 -3.73
C THR A 44 -12.87 -0.64 -3.09
N HIS A 45 -12.83 -1.69 -3.91
CA HIS A 45 -12.86 -3.08 -3.44
C HIS A 45 -11.58 -3.44 -2.67
N MET A 46 -10.40 -3.08 -3.19
CA MET A 46 -9.12 -3.25 -2.51
C MET A 46 -9.12 -2.56 -1.15
N CYS A 47 -9.55 -1.29 -1.10
CA CYS A 47 -9.60 -0.54 0.15
C CYS A 47 -10.53 -1.19 1.19
N ARG A 48 -11.67 -1.72 0.77
CA ARG A 48 -12.61 -2.43 1.65
C ARG A 48 -12.00 -3.74 2.17
N ASN A 49 -11.38 -4.53 1.30
CA ASN A 49 -10.76 -5.80 1.69
C ASN A 49 -9.60 -5.59 2.67
N MET A 50 -8.73 -4.58 2.42
CA MET A 50 -7.66 -4.22 3.35
C MET A 50 -8.21 -3.79 4.70
N ALA A 51 -9.24 -2.93 4.71
CA ALA A 51 -9.86 -2.47 5.95
C ALA A 51 -10.50 -3.62 6.73
N GLN A 52 -11.19 -4.54 6.06
CA GLN A 52 -11.80 -5.71 6.68
C GLN A 52 -10.74 -6.62 7.30
N ALA A 53 -9.64 -6.90 6.60
CA ALA A 53 -8.53 -7.69 7.12
C ALA A 53 -7.91 -7.03 8.36
N LEU A 54 -7.60 -5.74 8.30
CA LEU A 54 -7.06 -4.99 9.43
C LEU A 54 -8.00 -5.02 10.64
N LEU A 55 -9.31 -4.84 10.44
CA LEU A 55 -10.29 -4.90 11.53
C LEU A 55 -10.38 -6.29 12.15
N SER A 56 -10.30 -7.36 11.36
CA SER A 56 -10.32 -8.73 11.89
C SER A 56 -9.07 -9.06 12.73
N TRP A 57 -7.92 -8.46 12.40
CA TRP A 57 -6.66 -8.71 13.12
C TRP A 57 -6.41 -7.74 14.28
N ARG A 58 -7.15 -6.65 14.35
CA ARG A 58 -6.91 -5.58 15.33
C ARG A 58 -6.89 -6.09 16.76
N ASP A 59 -7.89 -6.86 17.12
CA ASP A 59 -8.10 -7.35 18.48
C ASP A 59 -7.67 -8.84 18.65
N ASP A 60 -7.19 -9.49 17.59
CA ASP A 60 -6.67 -10.86 17.61
C ASP A 60 -5.26 -10.89 18.23
N SER A 61 -5.13 -11.42 19.44
CA SER A 61 -3.86 -11.51 20.17
C SER A 61 -2.81 -12.41 19.50
N SER A 62 -3.22 -13.31 18.61
CA SER A 62 -2.30 -14.16 17.85
C SER A 62 -1.54 -13.37 16.77
N VAL A 63 -2.11 -12.27 16.27
CA VAL A 63 -1.47 -11.38 15.30
C VAL A 63 -0.71 -10.28 16.02
N ARG A 64 0.60 -10.21 15.83
CA ARG A 64 1.49 -9.24 16.51
C ARG A 64 1.91 -8.07 15.62
N ALA A 65 1.93 -8.24 14.32
CA ALA A 65 2.29 -7.20 13.36
C ALA A 65 1.62 -7.47 12.00
N VAL A 66 1.55 -6.44 11.15
CA VAL A 66 1.01 -6.50 9.79
C VAL A 66 2.07 -6.05 8.80
N VAL A 67 2.26 -6.81 7.72
CA VAL A 67 3.05 -6.40 6.55
C VAL A 67 2.11 -6.03 5.42
N ILE A 68 2.42 -4.93 4.72
CA ILE A 68 1.78 -4.54 3.46
C ILE A 68 2.86 -4.55 2.39
N ASP A 69 2.67 -5.36 1.36
CA ASP A 69 3.55 -5.49 0.22
C ASP A 69 2.76 -5.67 -1.08
N HIS A 70 3.43 -6.08 -2.14
CA HIS A 70 2.82 -6.38 -3.43
C HIS A 70 3.37 -7.69 -4.01
N MET A 71 2.68 -8.24 -5.00
CA MET A 71 3.09 -9.46 -5.69
C MET A 71 4.47 -9.30 -6.33
N ASP A 72 5.30 -10.32 -6.13
CA ASP A 72 6.64 -10.40 -6.70
C ASP A 72 6.62 -10.28 -8.24
N GLY A 73 7.75 -9.83 -8.80
CA GLY A 73 7.93 -9.70 -10.24
C GLY A 73 7.23 -8.49 -10.87
N THR A 74 6.61 -7.61 -10.07
CA THR A 74 5.98 -6.38 -10.52
C THR A 74 6.87 -5.15 -10.30
N ARG A 75 6.55 -4.02 -10.98
CA ARG A 75 7.42 -2.83 -10.98
C ARG A 75 7.10 -1.82 -9.88
N GLY A 76 6.15 -2.09 -9.03
CA GLY A 76 5.76 -1.10 -8.05
C GLY A 76 4.95 -1.62 -6.90
N PHE A 77 5.09 -0.97 -5.76
CA PHE A 77 4.31 -1.24 -4.58
C PHE A 77 2.84 -0.83 -4.80
N CYS A 78 2.60 0.45 -5.15
CA CYS A 78 1.27 0.96 -5.45
C CYS A 78 1.36 2.32 -6.13
N ALA A 79 0.78 2.43 -7.33
CA ALA A 79 0.85 3.65 -8.14
C ALA A 79 -0.17 4.73 -7.75
N GLY A 80 -1.00 4.51 -6.74
CA GLY A 80 -2.00 5.48 -6.28
C GLY A 80 -3.43 4.94 -6.34
N GLY A 81 -4.42 5.83 -6.38
CA GLY A 81 -5.80 5.49 -6.69
C GLY A 81 -6.01 5.22 -8.18
N ASP A 82 -7.06 4.47 -8.53
CA ASP A 82 -7.42 4.22 -9.94
C ASP A 82 -7.98 5.48 -10.59
N ILE A 83 -7.07 6.32 -11.12
CA ILE A 83 -7.41 7.60 -11.76
C ILE A 83 -8.35 7.42 -12.96
N ARG A 84 -8.28 6.29 -13.67
CA ARG A 84 -9.17 6.02 -14.80
C ARG A 84 -10.61 5.90 -14.33
N MET A 85 -10.84 5.14 -13.28
CA MET A 85 -12.15 5.00 -12.64
C MET A 85 -12.65 6.35 -12.12
N ILE A 86 -11.78 7.13 -11.46
CA ILE A 86 -12.13 8.46 -10.92
C ILE A 86 -12.52 9.41 -12.06
N ALA A 87 -11.71 9.47 -13.12
CA ALA A 87 -11.99 10.33 -14.28
C ALA A 87 -13.28 9.93 -15.00
N GLU A 88 -13.54 8.64 -15.17
CA GLU A 88 -14.78 8.15 -15.80
C GLU A 88 -16.00 8.49 -14.92
N SER A 89 -15.90 8.32 -13.60
CA SER A 89 -16.94 8.72 -12.67
C SER A 89 -17.26 10.22 -12.76
N GLY A 90 -16.23 11.05 -12.96
CA GLY A 90 -16.38 12.52 -13.09
C GLY A 90 -17.12 12.98 -14.35
N LYS A 91 -17.21 12.13 -15.37
CA LYS A 91 -18.05 12.42 -16.57
C LYS A 91 -19.53 12.23 -16.30
N GLY A 92 -19.91 11.55 -15.23
CA GLY A 92 -21.28 11.31 -14.80
C GLY A 92 -21.61 12.01 -13.49
N ASP A 93 -22.23 11.29 -12.56
CA ASP A 93 -22.67 11.84 -11.27
C ASP A 93 -21.56 11.92 -10.20
N GLY A 94 -20.36 11.42 -10.49
CA GLY A 94 -19.21 11.40 -9.59
C GLY A 94 -19.35 10.46 -8.39
N ARG A 95 -20.38 9.62 -8.35
CA ARG A 95 -20.70 8.77 -7.19
C ARG A 95 -19.59 7.76 -6.89
N ALA A 96 -19.09 7.09 -7.94
CA ALA A 96 -18.05 6.07 -7.76
C ALA A 96 -16.73 6.68 -7.24
N ALA A 97 -16.35 7.87 -7.71
CA ALA A 97 -15.18 8.59 -7.20
C ALA A 97 -15.35 9.00 -5.72
N ARG A 98 -16.53 9.52 -5.35
CA ARG A 98 -16.81 9.87 -3.95
C ARG A 98 -16.79 8.64 -3.03
N ASP A 99 -17.37 7.51 -3.46
CA ASP A 99 -17.32 6.25 -2.70
C ASP A 99 -15.90 5.72 -2.54
N PHE A 100 -15.08 5.85 -3.59
CA PHE A 100 -13.67 5.51 -3.54
C PHE A 100 -12.92 6.36 -2.50
N PHE A 101 -12.94 7.68 -2.61
CA PHE A 101 -12.23 8.56 -1.68
C PHE A 101 -12.70 8.39 -0.24
N PHE A 102 -14.02 8.27 -0.04
CA PHE A 102 -14.57 7.99 1.29
C PHE A 102 -14.02 6.70 1.88
N THR A 103 -13.93 5.65 1.08
CA THR A 103 -13.44 4.34 1.52
C THR A 103 -11.93 4.36 1.75
N GLU A 104 -11.17 4.97 0.84
CA GLU A 104 -9.71 5.10 0.92
C GLU A 104 -9.30 5.91 2.16
N TYR A 105 -9.93 7.05 2.41
CA TYR A 105 -9.55 7.89 3.55
C TYR A 105 -9.89 7.22 4.89
N ARG A 106 -10.92 6.41 4.96
CA ARG A 106 -11.20 5.58 6.13
C ARG A 106 -10.15 4.50 6.34
N LEU A 107 -9.65 3.89 5.28
CA LEU A 107 -8.53 2.96 5.35
C LEU A 107 -7.25 3.67 5.83
N ASN A 108 -6.95 4.85 5.28
CA ASN A 108 -5.78 5.63 5.73
C ASN A 108 -5.88 5.98 7.22
N HIS A 109 -7.06 6.40 7.71
CA HIS A 109 -7.29 6.67 9.12
C HIS A 109 -7.14 5.41 9.98
N LEU A 110 -7.68 4.28 9.54
CA LEU A 110 -7.54 3.00 10.23
C LEU A 110 -6.06 2.61 10.38
N LEU A 111 -5.26 2.74 9.31
CA LEU A 111 -3.82 2.48 9.34
C LEU A 111 -3.08 3.45 10.27
N PHE A 112 -3.44 4.74 10.25
CA PHE A 112 -2.83 5.76 11.10
C PHE A 112 -3.07 5.52 12.60
N THR A 113 -4.22 4.98 12.95
CA THR A 113 -4.62 4.70 14.35
C THR A 113 -4.46 3.21 14.72
N TYR A 114 -3.82 2.42 13.86
CA TYR A 114 -3.74 0.97 14.06
C TYR A 114 -2.87 0.63 15.28
N PRO A 115 -3.38 -0.21 16.23
CA PRO A 115 -2.69 -0.43 17.50
C PRO A 115 -1.46 -1.33 17.41
N LYS A 116 -1.31 -2.08 16.31
CA LYS A 116 -0.18 -3.00 16.11
C LYS A 116 0.81 -2.41 15.10
N PRO A 117 2.09 -2.79 15.17
CA PRO A 117 3.08 -2.38 14.18
C PRO A 117 2.65 -2.77 12.76
N VAL A 118 2.67 -1.79 11.85
CA VAL A 118 2.52 -2.00 10.41
C VAL A 118 3.87 -1.78 9.75
N ILE A 119 4.22 -2.66 8.84
CA ILE A 119 5.44 -2.62 8.02
C ILE A 119 5.00 -2.48 6.57
N ALA A 120 5.41 -1.43 5.88
CA ALA A 120 5.17 -1.24 4.46
C ALA A 120 6.45 -1.49 3.67
N ILE A 121 6.42 -2.41 2.72
CA ILE A 121 7.55 -2.70 1.82
C ILE A 121 7.35 -1.92 0.53
N MET A 122 7.93 -0.73 0.47
CA MET A 122 7.80 0.22 -0.65
C MET A 122 8.76 -0.14 -1.80
N ASP A 123 8.65 -1.36 -2.30
CA ASP A 123 9.53 -1.85 -3.35
C ASP A 123 9.01 -1.42 -4.74
N GLY A 124 9.68 -0.47 -5.36
CA GLY A 124 9.29 0.12 -6.64
C GLY A 124 8.40 1.38 -6.51
N VAL A 125 7.46 1.56 -7.45
CA VAL A 125 6.60 2.76 -7.51
C VAL A 125 5.68 2.84 -6.30
N THR A 126 5.74 3.95 -5.57
CA THR A 126 4.94 4.26 -4.38
C THR A 126 4.42 5.69 -4.50
N MET A 127 3.18 5.87 -4.95
CA MET A 127 2.64 7.20 -5.28
C MET A 127 1.21 7.34 -4.80
N GLY A 128 0.76 8.58 -4.52
CA GLY A 128 -0.64 8.90 -4.19
C GLY A 128 -1.23 7.98 -3.12
N GLY A 129 -2.27 7.22 -3.45
CA GLY A 129 -2.86 6.23 -2.53
C GLY A 129 -1.86 5.21 -1.98
N GLY A 130 -0.79 4.86 -2.74
CA GLY A 130 0.32 4.05 -2.25
C GLY A 130 1.09 4.72 -1.10
N VAL A 131 1.21 6.04 -1.14
CA VAL A 131 1.72 6.85 -0.02
C VAL A 131 0.75 6.74 1.15
N GLY A 132 -0.56 6.86 0.91
CA GLY A 132 -1.59 6.78 1.92
C GLY A 132 -1.61 5.49 2.73
N ILE A 133 -1.27 4.35 2.11
CA ILE A 133 -1.21 3.05 2.78
C ILE A 133 0.17 2.72 3.36
N SER A 134 1.23 3.44 2.96
CA SER A 134 2.60 3.20 3.47
C SER A 134 3.02 4.19 4.56
N MET A 135 2.70 5.46 4.43
CA MET A 135 3.16 6.50 5.39
C MET A 135 2.64 6.34 6.82
N PRO A 136 1.44 5.79 7.08
CA PRO A 136 1.00 5.45 8.42
C PRO A 136 1.82 4.33 9.07
N ALA A 137 2.50 3.50 8.28
CA ALA A 137 3.25 2.36 8.78
C ALA A 137 4.41 2.80 9.69
N ARG A 138 4.60 2.05 10.79
CA ARG A 138 5.70 2.30 11.72
C ARG A 138 7.06 2.05 11.07
N PHE A 139 7.15 1.03 10.23
CA PHE A 139 8.35 0.69 9.47
C PHE A 139 8.06 0.78 7.99
N ARG A 140 8.82 1.60 7.29
CA ARG A 140 8.71 1.84 5.86
C ARG A 140 10.03 1.45 5.22
N ILE A 141 9.99 0.34 4.50
CA ILE A 141 11.19 -0.27 3.92
C ILE A 141 11.30 0.20 2.48
N ALA A 142 12.37 0.91 2.16
CA ALA A 142 12.74 1.26 0.79
C ALA A 142 13.72 0.23 0.24
N THR A 143 13.69 0.01 -1.07
CA THR A 143 14.66 -0.78 -1.82
C THR A 143 15.33 0.10 -2.87
N GLU A 144 16.33 -0.40 -3.57
CA GLU A 144 16.96 0.28 -4.71
C GLU A 144 15.96 0.62 -5.83
N ARG A 145 14.82 -0.09 -5.88
CA ARG A 145 13.75 0.12 -6.87
C ARG A 145 12.76 1.21 -6.48
N THR A 146 12.75 1.63 -5.21
CA THR A 146 11.78 2.59 -4.68
C THR A 146 11.78 3.90 -5.49
N THR A 147 10.59 4.31 -5.86
CA THR A 147 10.30 5.62 -6.46
C THR A 147 9.06 6.19 -5.81
N TYR A 148 9.28 7.12 -4.89
CA TYR A 148 8.21 7.77 -4.13
C TYR A 148 7.85 9.11 -4.74
N ALA A 149 6.55 9.45 -4.80
CA ALA A 149 6.07 10.78 -5.15
C ALA A 149 4.64 11.03 -4.66
N MET A 150 4.28 12.32 -4.54
CA MET A 150 2.89 12.78 -4.44
C MET A 150 2.61 13.67 -5.66
N PRO A 151 2.27 13.06 -6.84
CA PRO A 151 2.20 13.78 -8.11
C PRO A 151 0.83 14.41 -8.39
N GLU A 152 -0.03 14.55 -7.38
CA GLU A 152 -1.43 14.94 -7.51
C GLU A 152 -1.59 16.32 -8.18
N THR A 153 -0.67 17.25 -7.95
CA THR A 153 -0.69 18.59 -8.59
C THR A 153 -0.59 18.50 -10.12
N GLY A 154 0.05 17.46 -10.64
CA GLY A 154 0.14 17.20 -12.09
C GLY A 154 -1.20 16.82 -12.74
N ILE A 155 -2.21 16.47 -11.96
CA ILE A 155 -3.55 16.11 -12.42
C ILE A 155 -4.64 17.05 -11.87
N GLY A 156 -4.25 18.21 -11.33
CA GLY A 156 -5.18 19.20 -10.80
C GLY A 156 -5.78 18.82 -9.42
N LEU A 157 -5.16 17.89 -8.71
CA LEU A 157 -5.53 17.52 -7.35
C LEU A 157 -4.46 18.04 -6.37
N PHE A 158 -4.74 18.00 -5.08
CA PHE A 158 -3.75 18.26 -4.02
C PHE A 158 -3.24 16.95 -3.43
N PRO A 159 -2.06 16.91 -2.79
CA PRO A 159 -1.61 15.77 -2.02
C PRO A 159 -2.58 15.46 -0.88
N ASP A 160 -3.39 14.43 -1.08
CA ASP A 160 -4.41 13.93 -0.16
C ASP A 160 -3.86 12.79 0.73
N VAL A 161 -4.61 11.77 1.04
CA VAL A 161 -4.26 10.54 1.78
C VAL A 161 -3.35 10.74 3.00
N GLY A 162 -3.49 11.87 3.68
CA GLY A 162 -2.65 12.26 4.81
C GLY A 162 -1.42 13.11 4.42
N GLY A 163 -1.25 13.48 3.15
CA GLY A 163 -0.15 14.34 2.67
C GLY A 163 -0.03 15.64 3.46
N GLY A 164 -1.16 16.29 3.76
CA GLY A 164 -1.19 17.51 4.61
C GLY A 164 -0.66 17.31 6.03
N TRP A 165 -0.62 16.07 6.52
CA TRP A 165 0.00 15.75 7.81
C TRP A 165 1.48 15.36 7.67
N TYR A 166 1.82 14.48 6.72
CA TYR A 166 3.16 13.94 6.61
C TYR A 166 4.17 14.91 6.00
N LEU A 167 3.78 15.65 4.95
CA LEU A 167 4.70 16.48 4.18
C LEU A 167 5.23 17.68 5.00
N PRO A 168 4.41 18.45 5.74
CA PRO A 168 4.93 19.57 6.54
C PRO A 168 5.90 19.15 7.65
N ARG A 169 5.93 17.85 8.00
CA ARG A 169 6.81 17.29 9.05
C ARG A 169 8.13 16.75 8.51
N LYS A 170 8.39 16.93 7.21
CA LYS A 170 9.67 16.55 6.62
C LYS A 170 10.74 17.61 6.93
N PRO A 171 12.02 17.20 7.03
CA PRO A 171 13.11 18.14 7.34
C PRO A 171 13.19 19.26 6.29
N GLY A 172 13.54 20.46 6.73
CA GLY A 172 13.58 21.64 5.87
C GLY A 172 12.24 21.92 5.20
N GLN A 173 12.25 22.29 3.95
CA GLN A 173 11.05 22.51 3.14
C GLN A 173 10.80 21.39 2.10
N VAL A 174 11.44 20.23 2.28
CA VAL A 174 11.33 19.11 1.33
C VAL A 174 9.87 18.67 1.16
N GLY A 175 9.09 18.63 2.22
CA GLY A 175 7.68 18.27 2.13
C GLY A 175 6.85 19.22 1.28
N MET A 176 7.07 20.53 1.43
CA MET A 176 6.42 21.57 0.62
C MET A 176 6.84 21.44 -0.85
N TRP A 177 8.14 21.25 -1.09
CA TRP A 177 8.65 21.03 -2.43
C TRP A 177 8.02 19.79 -3.09
N LEU A 178 7.95 18.66 -2.38
CA LEU A 178 7.28 17.45 -2.88
C LEU A 178 5.81 17.70 -3.20
N ALA A 179 5.10 18.41 -2.31
CA ALA A 179 3.69 18.71 -2.47
C ALA A 179 3.38 19.55 -3.70
N LEU A 180 4.22 20.56 -3.97
CA LEU A 180 3.97 21.52 -5.05
C LEU A 180 4.47 21.03 -6.40
N THR A 181 5.54 20.22 -6.43
CA THR A 181 6.21 19.82 -7.68
C THR A 181 5.88 18.40 -8.13
N GLY A 182 5.37 17.55 -7.22
CA GLY A 182 5.21 16.13 -7.50
C GLY A 182 6.54 15.43 -7.75
N ALA A 183 7.66 15.98 -7.24
CA ALA A 183 9.00 15.45 -7.46
C ALA A 183 9.15 14.02 -6.95
N ARG A 184 10.03 13.27 -7.59
CA ARG A 184 10.26 11.86 -7.27
C ARG A 184 11.50 11.70 -6.41
N LEU A 185 11.38 10.96 -5.32
CA LEU A 185 12.49 10.53 -4.48
C LEU A 185 12.88 9.10 -4.80
N LYS A 186 14.18 8.83 -4.79
CA LYS A 186 14.76 7.48 -4.79
C LYS A 186 15.06 7.05 -3.35
N ALA A 187 15.50 5.79 -3.20
CA ALA A 187 15.71 5.20 -1.88
C ALA A 187 16.53 6.06 -0.91
N ALA A 188 17.67 6.58 -1.36
CA ALA A 188 18.53 7.43 -0.53
C ALA A 188 17.83 8.72 -0.11
N ASP A 189 17.11 9.36 -1.04
CA ASP A 189 16.33 10.57 -0.76
C ASP A 189 15.16 10.27 0.18
N CYS A 190 14.52 9.09 0.03
CA CYS A 190 13.45 8.65 0.93
C CYS A 190 13.95 8.49 2.37
N ILE A 191 15.16 7.97 2.57
CA ILE A 191 15.78 7.89 3.90
C ILE A 191 16.10 9.29 4.41
N ALA A 192 16.79 10.10 3.62
CA ALA A 192 17.19 11.46 4.02
C ALA A 192 15.99 12.36 4.36
N ALA A 193 14.90 12.24 3.61
CA ALA A 193 13.65 12.97 3.85
C ALA A 193 12.77 12.37 4.95
N GLY A 194 13.15 11.24 5.56
CA GLY A 194 12.34 10.53 6.55
C GLY A 194 11.02 9.97 5.99
N VAL A 195 10.95 9.75 4.68
CA VAL A 195 9.88 9.00 4.02
C VAL A 195 10.02 7.53 4.32
N ALA A 196 11.20 6.96 4.09
CA ALA A 196 11.53 5.59 4.51
C ALA A 196 12.23 5.60 5.88
N THR A 197 12.06 4.52 6.63
CA THR A 197 12.71 4.29 7.92
C THR A 197 13.91 3.35 7.79
N HIS A 198 13.89 2.47 6.81
CA HIS A 198 14.92 1.46 6.57
C HIS A 198 15.14 1.27 5.07
N TYR A 199 16.34 0.83 4.75
CA TYR A 199 16.70 0.38 3.41
C TYR A 199 17.05 -1.11 3.47
N VAL A 200 16.52 -1.88 2.52
CA VAL A 200 16.84 -3.31 2.33
C VAL A 200 16.98 -3.54 0.84
N ASP A 201 18.02 -4.24 0.42
CA ASP A 201 18.19 -4.67 -0.97
C ASP A 201 17.02 -5.59 -1.35
N SER A 202 16.43 -5.39 -2.53
CA SER A 202 15.24 -6.14 -2.94
C SER A 202 15.47 -7.65 -3.02
N SER A 203 16.70 -8.07 -3.27
CA SER A 203 17.08 -9.49 -3.27
C SER A 203 17.00 -10.17 -1.89
N LYS A 204 16.84 -9.38 -0.82
CA LYS A 204 16.70 -9.85 0.56
C LYS A 204 15.27 -9.76 1.10
N LEU A 205 14.32 -9.37 0.26
CA LEU A 205 12.89 -9.41 0.60
C LEU A 205 12.40 -10.84 0.37
N THR A 206 12.28 -11.65 1.42
CA THR A 206 11.80 -13.04 1.39
C THR A 206 10.55 -13.21 2.25
#